data_1745f01be2bb97b92bbd82fafd6ab7fe
#
_entry.id   1745f01be2bb97b92bbd82fafd6ab7fe
#
_cell.length_a   1.000
_cell.length_b   1.000
_cell.length_c   1.000
_cell.angle_alpha   90.00
_cell.angle_beta   90.00
_cell.angle_gamma   90.00
#
_symmetry.space_group_name_H-M   'P 1'
#
loop_
_entity.id
_entity.type
_entity.pdbx_description
1 polymer ?
#
loop_
_entity_poly.entity_id
_entity_poly.type
_entity_poly.pdbx_seq_one_letter_code
_entity_poly.pdbx_strand_id
1 'polypeptide(L)'
;GEDPTVNNLEIIAAERMGKEAALFTTSGTQSNLTAVLTHTRHGNEVILGSDAHIFWYEVGGAAALGGVIMHTVPNDRSGRLDPNDVEQAIRGKNLHYPETTLICLENTHNRCGGAVLTPDYTKEICDLAHTHGLKVHLDGARIFNAAIALGVPVPLLTGNVDSVSFCLSKGLSAPVGSLLCGSKNFVERARKYRKMLGGGMRQAGVLAAAGIVALETMVNRLAEDHTNAKRLAQGLAHIKGITLYQDDVPTNIVMFALSPELSTSEFIEALLKSGVKVSSRGGNLFRAVTHRMISSSDIDEAVTLIKTVCGVLYH
;
A
#
# COMPACT_ATOMS: atom_id res chain seq x y z
N GLY A 1 1.09 12.34 23.22
CA GLY A 1 -0.30 12.30 23.19
C GLY A 1 -1.08 13.42 23.86
N GLU A 2 -0.55 14.67 23.89
CA GLU A 2 -1.30 15.78 24.53
C GLU A 2 -1.83 16.80 23.52
N ASP A 3 -1.36 16.73 22.26
CA ASP A 3 -1.83 17.63 21.22
C ASP A 3 -3.29 17.26 20.83
N PRO A 4 -4.26 18.17 21.02
CA PRO A 4 -5.67 17.88 20.81
C PRO A 4 -6.00 17.59 19.34
N THR A 5 -5.27 18.20 18.39
CA THR A 5 -5.49 17.98 16.96
C THR A 5 -5.01 16.60 16.54
N VAL A 6 -3.86 16.13 17.07
CA VAL A 6 -3.38 14.76 16.86
C VAL A 6 -4.37 13.76 17.43
N ASN A 7 -4.87 14.00 18.65
CA ASN A 7 -5.85 13.13 19.30
C ASN A 7 -7.15 13.05 18.47
N ASN A 8 -7.62 14.18 17.94
CA ASN A 8 -8.80 14.19 17.07
C ASN A 8 -8.56 13.44 15.77
N LEU A 9 -7.40 13.61 15.12
CA LEU A 9 -7.04 12.82 13.94
C LEU A 9 -7.03 11.31 14.24
N GLU A 10 -6.46 10.90 15.39
CA GLU A 10 -6.43 9.49 15.81
C GLU A 10 -7.85 8.94 16.02
N ILE A 11 -8.78 9.71 16.59
CA ILE A 11 -10.20 9.34 16.75
C ILE A 11 -10.88 9.16 15.39
N ILE A 12 -10.80 10.16 14.51
CA ILE A 12 -11.39 10.11 13.16
C ILE A 12 -10.85 8.89 12.38
N ALA A 13 -9.55 8.64 12.47
CA ALA A 13 -8.91 7.52 11.79
C ALA A 13 -9.42 6.16 12.31
N ALA A 14 -9.57 6.01 13.62
CA ALA A 14 -10.10 4.80 14.22
C ALA A 14 -11.55 4.54 13.75
N GLU A 15 -12.39 5.56 13.77
CA GLU A 15 -13.79 5.48 13.30
C GLU A 15 -13.85 5.09 11.81
N ARG A 16 -13.04 5.74 10.95
CA ARG A 16 -12.98 5.43 9.51
C ARG A 16 -12.56 4.00 9.22
N MET A 17 -11.70 3.42 10.05
CA MET A 17 -11.23 2.03 9.92
C MET A 17 -12.12 1.02 10.66
N GLY A 18 -13.12 1.44 11.42
CA GLY A 18 -13.91 0.55 12.27
C GLY A 18 -13.05 -0.12 13.36
N LYS A 19 -12.06 0.62 13.91
CA LYS A 19 -11.15 0.15 14.96
C LYS A 19 -11.35 0.95 16.24
N GLU A 20 -10.86 0.40 17.36
CA GLU A 20 -11.04 1.03 18.68
C GLU A 20 -10.14 2.24 18.91
N ALA A 21 -8.97 2.26 18.28
CA ALA A 21 -7.96 3.32 18.45
C ALA A 21 -7.05 3.41 17.23
N ALA A 22 -6.36 4.55 17.12
CA ALA A 22 -5.35 4.80 16.10
C ALA A 22 -4.11 5.48 16.69
N LEU A 23 -3.02 5.46 15.93
CA LEU A 23 -1.75 6.05 16.25
C LEU A 23 -1.21 6.80 15.03
N PHE A 24 -0.98 8.11 15.16
CA PHE A 24 -0.33 8.89 14.12
C PHE A 24 1.17 8.59 14.05
N THR A 25 1.67 8.30 12.84
CA THR A 25 3.06 7.98 12.54
C THR A 25 3.61 8.85 11.42
N THR A 26 4.93 8.96 11.30
CA THR A 26 5.59 9.83 10.32
C THR A 26 5.45 9.34 8.88
N SER A 27 5.33 8.02 8.69
CA SER A 27 5.30 7.38 7.36
C SER A 27 4.62 6.02 7.41
N GLY A 28 4.25 5.47 6.24
CA GLY A 28 3.75 4.10 6.10
C GLY A 28 4.76 3.05 6.58
N THR A 29 6.04 3.22 6.25
CA THR A 29 7.13 2.35 6.72
C THR A 29 7.19 2.31 8.24
N GLN A 30 7.10 3.47 8.91
CA GLN A 30 7.06 3.47 10.37
C GLN A 30 5.80 2.82 10.93
N SER A 31 4.63 3.01 10.27
CA SER A 31 3.38 2.34 10.66
C SER A 31 3.52 0.82 10.60
N ASN A 32 3.96 0.28 9.46
CA ASN A 32 4.11 -1.15 9.25
C ASN A 32 5.14 -1.74 10.19
N LEU A 33 6.32 -1.12 10.30
CA LEU A 33 7.35 -1.57 11.24
C LEU A 33 6.83 -1.57 12.68
N THR A 34 6.14 -0.51 13.10
CA THR A 34 5.52 -0.44 14.43
C THR A 34 4.49 -1.56 14.63
N ALA A 35 3.68 -1.88 13.61
CA ALA A 35 2.72 -2.98 13.67
C ALA A 35 3.42 -4.33 13.83
N VAL A 36 4.42 -4.63 13.00
CA VAL A 36 5.20 -5.87 13.09
C VAL A 36 5.83 -6.01 14.47
N LEU A 37 6.55 -5.00 14.97
CA LEU A 37 7.17 -5.00 16.30
C LEU A 37 6.16 -5.19 17.44
N THR A 38 4.91 -4.73 17.25
CA THR A 38 3.86 -4.85 18.26
C THR A 38 3.25 -6.25 18.30
N HIS A 39 3.16 -6.92 17.14
CA HIS A 39 2.59 -8.27 17.01
C HIS A 39 3.60 -9.39 17.24
N THR A 40 4.92 -9.10 17.17
CA THR A 40 5.97 -10.11 17.17
C THR A 40 6.94 -9.93 18.33
N ARG A 41 7.84 -10.90 18.47
CA ARG A 41 9.03 -10.89 19.34
C ARG A 41 10.23 -11.32 18.51
N HIS A 42 11.43 -11.06 19.01
CA HIS A 42 12.66 -11.58 18.40
C HIS A 42 12.56 -13.09 18.18
N GLY A 43 12.93 -13.55 16.99
CA GLY A 43 12.88 -14.94 16.58
C GLY A 43 11.52 -15.42 16.07
N ASN A 44 10.47 -14.59 16.14
CA ASN A 44 9.19 -14.92 15.48
C ASN A 44 9.28 -14.86 13.97
N GLU A 45 8.36 -15.56 13.32
CA GLU A 45 8.19 -15.57 11.87
C GLU A 45 6.92 -14.82 11.47
N VAL A 46 7.01 -14.08 10.37
CA VAL A 46 5.90 -13.35 9.72
C VAL A 46 5.72 -13.87 8.30
N ILE A 47 4.51 -14.29 7.96
CA ILE A 47 4.14 -14.68 6.60
C ILE A 47 3.63 -13.46 5.85
N LEU A 48 4.10 -13.26 4.61
CA LEU A 48 3.68 -12.17 3.74
C LEU A 48 3.91 -12.52 2.28
N GLY A 49 3.31 -11.74 1.38
CA GLY A 49 3.53 -11.92 -0.06
C GLY A 49 4.95 -11.60 -0.49
N SER A 50 5.47 -12.35 -1.45
CA SER A 50 6.80 -12.13 -2.04
C SER A 50 6.93 -10.75 -2.71
N ASP A 51 5.82 -10.13 -3.09
CA ASP A 51 5.73 -8.78 -3.67
C ASP A 51 5.27 -7.70 -2.67
N ALA A 52 5.13 -8.03 -1.38
CA ALA A 52 4.68 -7.11 -0.36
C ALA A 52 5.63 -5.92 -0.17
N HIS A 53 5.05 -4.72 0.07
CA HIS A 53 5.82 -3.49 0.32
C HIS A 53 6.72 -3.62 1.54
N ILE A 54 6.24 -4.26 2.61
CA ILE A 54 7.01 -4.53 3.84
C ILE A 54 8.29 -5.31 3.55
N PHE A 55 8.23 -6.24 2.59
CA PHE A 55 9.39 -7.05 2.21
C PHE A 55 10.39 -6.28 1.34
N TRP A 56 9.90 -5.52 0.33
CA TRP A 56 10.76 -4.92 -0.70
C TRP A 56 11.28 -3.53 -0.37
N TYR A 57 10.47 -2.68 0.30
CA TYR A 57 10.72 -1.23 0.31
C TYR A 57 10.90 -0.63 1.70
N GLU A 58 11.00 -1.46 2.75
CA GLU A 58 11.14 -1.00 4.12
C GLU A 58 12.52 -1.32 4.71
N VAL A 59 13.51 -1.47 3.82
CA VAL A 59 14.95 -1.58 4.15
C VAL A 59 15.25 -2.73 5.12
N GLY A 60 14.45 -3.81 5.10
CA GLY A 60 14.60 -4.93 6.02
C GLY A 60 14.38 -4.58 7.49
N GLY A 61 13.64 -3.48 7.77
CA GLY A 61 13.45 -2.94 9.12
C GLY A 61 12.90 -3.95 10.12
N ALA A 62 11.96 -4.81 9.70
CA ALA A 62 11.41 -5.85 10.55
C ALA A 62 12.47 -6.88 10.99
N ALA A 63 13.38 -7.27 10.10
CA ALA A 63 14.49 -8.15 10.43
C ALA A 63 15.54 -7.43 11.27
N ALA A 64 15.98 -6.23 10.85
CA ALA A 64 17.07 -5.50 11.46
C ALA A 64 16.73 -5.00 12.88
N LEU A 65 15.51 -4.54 13.12
CA LEU A 65 15.11 -3.94 14.39
C LEU A 65 14.19 -4.85 15.22
N GLY A 66 13.41 -5.72 14.55
CA GLY A 66 12.52 -6.67 15.21
C GLY A 66 13.11 -8.05 15.43
N GLY A 67 14.22 -8.40 14.75
CA GLY A 67 14.76 -9.75 14.75
C GLY A 67 13.76 -10.78 14.21
N VAL A 68 12.92 -10.37 13.26
CA VAL A 68 11.82 -11.17 12.73
C VAL A 68 12.24 -11.88 11.45
N ILE A 69 11.84 -13.13 11.30
CA ILE A 69 12.03 -13.89 10.06
C ILE A 69 10.90 -13.61 9.11
N MET A 70 11.23 -13.20 7.88
CA MET A 70 10.25 -12.98 6.82
C MET A 70 10.11 -14.25 5.99
N HIS A 71 8.94 -14.88 6.04
CA HIS A 71 8.59 -16.04 5.25
C HIS A 71 7.66 -15.62 4.12
N THR A 72 8.18 -15.55 2.91
CA THR A 72 7.39 -15.09 1.76
C THR A 72 6.67 -16.24 1.09
N VAL A 73 5.41 -16.01 0.72
CA VAL A 73 4.60 -16.86 -0.17
C VAL A 73 4.33 -16.11 -1.47
N PRO A 74 4.13 -16.81 -2.62
CA PRO A 74 3.88 -16.14 -3.89
C PRO A 74 2.61 -15.28 -3.85
N ASN A 75 2.67 -14.11 -4.51
CA ASN A 75 1.47 -13.35 -4.85
C ASN A 75 1.00 -13.74 -6.25
N ASP A 76 -0.32 -13.79 -6.45
CA ASP A 76 -0.89 -13.75 -7.79
C ASP A 76 -0.88 -12.31 -8.36
N ARG A 77 -1.29 -12.15 -9.61
CA ARG A 77 -1.37 -10.83 -10.26
C ARG A 77 -2.38 -9.87 -9.59
N SER A 78 -3.32 -10.40 -8.82
CA SER A 78 -4.30 -9.65 -8.03
C SER A 78 -3.80 -9.29 -6.63
N GLY A 79 -2.55 -9.64 -6.30
CA GLY A 79 -1.95 -9.40 -5.00
C GLY A 79 -2.41 -10.37 -3.90
N ARG A 80 -3.13 -11.43 -4.27
CA ARG A 80 -3.61 -12.45 -3.33
C ARG A 80 -2.52 -13.46 -3.03
N LEU A 81 -2.57 -14.02 -1.84
CA LEU A 81 -1.84 -15.22 -1.42
C LEU A 81 -2.79 -16.41 -1.54
N ASP A 82 -2.32 -17.55 -2.03
CA ASP A 82 -3.12 -18.77 -1.99
C ASP A 82 -3.30 -19.20 -0.51
N PRO A 83 -4.53 -19.38 -0.02
CA PRO A 83 -4.76 -19.83 1.36
C PRO A 83 -4.04 -21.14 1.71
N ASN A 84 -3.89 -22.06 0.75
CA ASN A 84 -3.17 -23.31 0.96
C ASN A 84 -1.67 -23.07 1.16
N ASP A 85 -1.06 -22.15 0.37
CA ASP A 85 0.35 -21.79 0.53
C ASP A 85 0.57 -21.08 1.88
N VAL A 86 -0.37 -20.22 2.29
CA VAL A 86 -0.32 -19.58 3.60
C VAL A 86 -0.41 -20.61 4.71
N GLU A 87 -1.33 -21.58 4.64
CA GLU A 87 -1.50 -22.63 5.65
C GLU A 87 -0.25 -23.51 5.76
N GLN A 88 0.33 -23.92 4.62
CA GLN A 88 1.57 -24.69 4.57
C GLN A 88 2.79 -23.93 5.11
N ALA A 89 2.80 -22.61 5.01
CA ALA A 89 3.85 -21.77 5.55
C ALA A 89 3.77 -21.62 7.08
N ILE A 90 2.61 -21.88 7.71
CA ILE A 90 2.45 -21.81 9.16
C ILE A 90 3.21 -22.97 9.83
N ARG A 91 4.17 -22.64 10.69
CA ARG A 91 4.96 -23.65 11.37
C ARG A 91 4.23 -24.20 12.58
N GLY A 92 4.21 -25.51 12.66
CA GLY A 92 3.73 -26.22 13.84
C GLY A 92 4.67 -26.05 15.04
N LYS A 93 4.17 -26.34 16.25
CA LYS A 93 4.97 -26.31 17.48
C LYS A 93 6.09 -27.34 17.42
N ASN A 94 7.35 -26.90 17.34
CA ASN A 94 8.53 -27.75 17.32
C ASN A 94 9.71 -26.96 17.92
N LEU A 95 10.58 -27.65 18.65
CA LEU A 95 11.79 -27.04 19.25
C LEU A 95 12.73 -26.40 18.21
N HIS A 96 12.72 -26.90 16.99
CA HIS A 96 13.61 -26.47 15.91
C HIS A 96 13.01 -25.37 15.03
N TYR A 97 11.76 -24.97 15.23
CA TYR A 97 11.07 -24.00 14.35
C TYR A 97 10.87 -22.65 15.03
N PRO A 98 11.03 -21.54 14.30
CA PRO A 98 10.53 -20.25 14.76
C PRO A 98 9.01 -20.31 14.89
N GLU A 99 8.47 -19.55 15.83
CA GLU A 99 7.02 -19.43 16.00
C GLU A 99 6.47 -18.45 14.96
N THR A 100 5.58 -18.91 14.08
CA THR A 100 4.80 -18.04 13.20
C THR A 100 3.76 -17.31 14.05
N THR A 101 3.68 -15.96 13.95
CA THR A 101 2.79 -15.15 14.80
C THR A 101 1.95 -14.14 14.06
N LEU A 102 2.32 -13.79 12.83
CA LEU A 102 1.70 -12.73 12.07
C LEU A 102 1.61 -13.07 10.58
N ILE A 103 0.49 -12.72 9.96
CA ILE A 103 0.34 -12.66 8.51
C ILE A 103 0.17 -11.18 8.11
N CYS A 104 0.90 -10.71 7.09
CA CYS A 104 0.76 -9.38 6.54
C CYS A 104 0.15 -9.43 5.14
N LEU A 105 -0.95 -8.67 4.93
CA LEU A 105 -1.60 -8.44 3.64
C LEU A 105 -1.35 -7.01 3.18
N GLU A 106 -1.56 -6.71 1.89
CA GLU A 106 -1.43 -5.36 1.33
C GLU A 106 -2.63 -5.01 0.45
N ASN A 107 -3.29 -3.86 0.70
CA ASN A 107 -4.46 -3.37 -0.05
C ASN A 107 -4.49 -1.82 -0.12
N THR A 108 -4.42 -1.17 -1.32
CA THR A 108 -4.24 -1.81 -2.62
C THR A 108 -2.81 -2.26 -2.82
N HIS A 109 -2.61 -3.36 -3.55
CA HIS A 109 -1.28 -3.95 -3.70
C HIS A 109 -0.41 -3.17 -4.70
N ASN A 110 0.67 -2.56 -4.23
CA ASN A 110 1.49 -1.63 -5.01
C ASN A 110 2.22 -2.30 -6.19
N ARG A 111 2.83 -3.47 -5.97
CA ARG A 111 3.58 -4.17 -7.03
C ARG A 111 2.66 -4.91 -8.01
N CYS A 112 1.43 -5.20 -7.60
CA CYS A 112 0.40 -5.81 -8.44
C CYS A 112 -0.52 -4.75 -9.10
N GLY A 113 0.01 -3.58 -9.47
CA GLY A 113 -0.72 -2.57 -10.26
C GLY A 113 -1.89 -1.92 -9.53
N GLY A 114 -1.85 -1.81 -8.22
CA GLY A 114 -2.95 -1.24 -7.42
C GLY A 114 -4.14 -2.20 -7.29
N ALA A 115 -3.90 -3.50 -7.45
CA ALA A 115 -4.90 -4.54 -7.29
C ALA A 115 -5.59 -4.47 -5.92
N VAL A 116 -6.85 -4.90 -5.88
CA VAL A 116 -7.74 -4.74 -4.73
C VAL A 116 -8.09 -6.11 -4.15
N LEU A 117 -7.87 -6.27 -2.85
CA LEU A 117 -8.34 -7.43 -2.09
C LEU A 117 -9.79 -7.19 -1.66
N THR A 118 -10.66 -8.16 -1.93
CA THR A 118 -12.09 -8.09 -1.54
C THR A 118 -12.27 -8.34 -0.04
N PRO A 119 -13.40 -7.90 0.56
CA PRO A 119 -13.74 -8.23 1.94
C PRO A 119 -13.76 -9.73 2.21
N ASP A 120 -14.33 -10.53 1.31
CA ASP A 120 -14.45 -12.00 1.46
C ASP A 120 -13.08 -12.66 1.48
N TYR A 121 -12.18 -12.29 0.57
CA TYR A 121 -10.81 -12.82 0.56
C TYR A 121 -10.05 -12.40 1.83
N THR A 122 -10.16 -11.14 2.25
CA THR A 122 -9.51 -10.67 3.48
C THR A 122 -10.03 -11.45 4.68
N LYS A 123 -11.34 -11.71 4.74
CA LYS A 123 -11.95 -12.53 5.79
C LYS A 123 -11.44 -13.96 5.78
N GLU A 124 -11.33 -14.59 4.60
CA GLU A 124 -10.83 -15.97 4.44
C GLU A 124 -9.43 -16.12 5.06
N ILE A 125 -8.50 -15.21 4.73
CA ILE A 125 -7.14 -15.24 5.30
C ILE A 125 -7.16 -14.94 6.81
N CYS A 126 -8.04 -14.04 7.28
CA CYS A 126 -8.17 -13.76 8.70
C CYS A 126 -8.70 -14.98 9.48
N ASP A 127 -9.72 -15.66 8.96
CA ASP A 127 -10.29 -16.86 9.58
C ASP A 127 -9.22 -17.97 9.67
N LEU A 128 -8.47 -18.19 8.59
CA LEU A 128 -7.34 -19.11 8.59
C LEU A 128 -6.31 -18.74 9.65
N ALA A 129 -5.84 -17.50 9.67
CA ALA A 129 -4.85 -17.01 10.64
C ALA A 129 -5.33 -17.20 12.09
N HIS A 130 -6.56 -16.77 12.38
CA HIS A 130 -7.12 -16.83 13.73
C HIS A 130 -7.34 -18.28 14.22
N THR A 131 -7.70 -19.21 13.31
CA THR A 131 -7.80 -20.65 13.65
C THR A 131 -6.46 -21.21 14.13
N HIS A 132 -5.35 -20.69 13.62
CA HIS A 132 -4.01 -21.05 14.05
C HIS A 132 -3.44 -20.15 15.18
N GLY A 133 -4.25 -19.21 15.70
CA GLY A 133 -3.84 -18.29 16.78
C GLY A 133 -2.92 -17.16 16.32
N LEU A 134 -2.79 -16.94 15.01
CA LEU A 134 -1.98 -15.88 14.41
C LEU A 134 -2.75 -14.56 14.38
N LYS A 135 -1.99 -13.46 14.21
CA LYS A 135 -2.52 -12.12 13.96
C LYS A 135 -2.46 -11.75 12.49
N VAL A 136 -3.31 -10.81 12.07
CA VAL A 136 -3.29 -10.27 10.71
C VAL A 136 -3.09 -8.76 10.74
N HIS A 137 -2.04 -8.30 10.05
CA HIS A 137 -1.80 -6.88 9.78
C HIS A 137 -2.09 -6.58 8.31
N LEU A 138 -2.85 -5.52 8.04
CA LEU A 138 -3.13 -5.03 6.70
C LEU A 138 -2.32 -3.75 6.43
N ASP A 139 -1.33 -3.83 5.52
CA ASP A 139 -0.79 -2.62 4.89
C ASP A 139 -1.87 -2.04 3.96
N GLY A 140 -2.62 -1.13 4.51
CA GLY A 140 -3.70 -0.41 3.83
C GLY A 140 -3.24 0.95 3.30
N ALA A 141 -1.98 1.08 2.87
CA ALA A 141 -1.41 2.37 2.45
C ALA A 141 -2.30 3.17 1.47
N ARG A 142 -3.15 2.47 0.71
CA ARG A 142 -4.17 3.04 -0.18
C ARG A 142 -5.55 2.41 0.02
N ILE A 143 -5.92 2.09 1.25
CA ILE A 143 -7.18 1.38 1.56
C ILE A 143 -8.42 2.15 1.08
N PHE A 144 -8.40 3.47 1.09
CA PHE A 144 -9.50 4.29 0.56
C PHE A 144 -9.65 4.14 -0.96
N ASN A 145 -8.55 3.93 -1.70
CA ASN A 145 -8.65 3.59 -3.12
C ASN A 145 -9.34 2.23 -3.31
N ALA A 146 -9.05 1.24 -2.47
CA ALA A 146 -9.74 -0.05 -2.51
C ALA A 146 -11.24 0.11 -2.23
N ALA A 147 -11.60 0.86 -1.20
CA ALA A 147 -13.00 1.12 -0.83
C ALA A 147 -13.78 1.80 -1.96
N ILE A 148 -13.21 2.85 -2.58
CA ILE A 148 -13.82 3.55 -3.73
C ILE A 148 -13.93 2.62 -4.94
N ALA A 149 -12.92 1.82 -5.24
CA ALA A 149 -12.95 0.90 -6.38
C ALA A 149 -14.02 -0.19 -6.26
N LEU A 150 -14.24 -0.69 -5.04
CA LEU A 150 -15.25 -1.72 -4.75
C LEU A 150 -16.64 -1.13 -4.45
N GLY A 151 -16.76 0.18 -4.21
CA GLY A 151 -18.02 0.80 -3.78
C GLY A 151 -18.48 0.35 -2.39
N VAL A 152 -17.54 0.03 -1.48
CA VAL A 152 -17.85 -0.47 -0.13
C VAL A 152 -17.26 0.46 0.94
N PRO A 153 -17.86 0.52 2.15
CA PRO A 153 -17.27 1.24 3.25
C PRO A 153 -15.98 0.56 3.74
N VAL A 154 -14.99 1.36 4.14
CA VAL A 154 -13.68 0.88 4.59
C VAL A 154 -13.76 -0.18 5.71
N PRO A 155 -14.66 -0.07 6.71
CA PRO A 155 -14.77 -1.09 7.76
C PRO A 155 -15.06 -2.52 7.26
N LEU A 156 -15.65 -2.70 6.07
CA LEU A 156 -15.81 -4.04 5.48
C LEU A 156 -14.46 -4.63 5.04
N LEU A 157 -13.50 -3.81 4.65
CA LEU A 157 -12.17 -4.24 4.25
C LEU A 157 -11.24 -4.49 5.46
N THR A 158 -11.51 -3.83 6.57
CA THR A 158 -10.60 -3.78 7.72
C THR A 158 -11.14 -4.48 8.96
N GLY A 159 -12.43 -4.83 8.99
CA GLY A 159 -13.10 -5.34 10.18
C GLY A 159 -12.47 -6.59 10.77
N ASN A 160 -12.02 -7.51 9.93
CA ASN A 160 -11.50 -8.81 10.34
C ASN A 160 -10.01 -8.81 10.69
N VAL A 161 -9.21 -7.81 10.26
CA VAL A 161 -7.78 -7.75 10.57
C VAL A 161 -7.53 -7.22 11.99
N ASP A 162 -6.44 -7.65 12.62
CA ASP A 162 -6.08 -7.20 13.99
C ASP A 162 -5.53 -5.78 14.00
N SER A 163 -4.84 -5.38 12.93
CA SER A 163 -4.35 -4.02 12.75
C SER A 163 -4.31 -3.63 11.28
N VAL A 164 -4.46 -2.34 11.01
CA VAL A 164 -4.35 -1.78 9.66
C VAL A 164 -3.58 -0.47 9.70
N SER A 165 -2.68 -0.27 8.74
CA SER A 165 -2.04 1.03 8.48
C SER A 165 -2.65 1.69 7.25
N PHE A 166 -2.67 3.04 7.18
CA PHE A 166 -2.98 3.75 5.95
C PHE A 166 -2.20 5.06 5.85
N CYS A 167 -1.92 5.50 4.62
CA CYS A 167 -1.16 6.72 4.38
C CYS A 167 -2.07 7.93 4.12
N LEU A 168 -1.78 9.03 4.79
CA LEU A 168 -2.35 10.36 4.49
C LEU A 168 -1.64 11.02 3.30
N SER A 169 -0.34 10.75 3.13
CA SER A 169 0.57 11.41 2.18
C SER A 169 0.60 10.80 0.77
N LYS A 170 -0.39 9.99 0.40
CA LYS A 170 -0.56 9.42 -0.94
C LYS A 170 -1.78 10.07 -1.62
N GLY A 171 -2.74 9.30 -2.11
CA GLY A 171 -3.94 9.80 -2.77
C GLY A 171 -4.76 10.81 -1.95
N LEU A 172 -4.71 10.73 -0.62
CA LEU A 172 -5.34 11.69 0.28
C LEU A 172 -4.64 13.06 0.34
N SER A 173 -3.42 13.17 -0.21
CA SER A 173 -2.71 14.43 -0.46
C SER A 173 -2.36 15.28 0.77
N ALA A 174 -2.34 14.71 1.98
CA ALA A 174 -1.73 15.38 3.10
C ALA A 174 -0.19 15.46 2.92
N PRO A 175 0.50 16.45 3.49
CA PRO A 175 1.93 16.65 3.28
C PRO A 175 2.79 15.52 3.86
N VAL A 176 2.30 14.83 4.90
CA VAL A 176 3.06 13.81 5.64
C VAL A 176 2.12 12.90 6.42
N GLY A 177 2.60 11.73 6.76
CA GLY A 177 2.04 10.88 7.80
C GLY A 177 1.21 9.71 7.34
N SER A 178 1.00 8.83 8.30
CA SER A 178 0.17 7.62 8.21
C SER A 178 -0.48 7.35 9.56
N LEU A 179 -1.52 6.54 9.58
CA LEU A 179 -2.18 6.08 10.80
C LEU A 179 -2.02 4.56 10.91
N LEU A 180 -1.83 4.09 12.13
CA LEU A 180 -1.88 2.67 12.50
C LEU A 180 -3.07 2.46 13.42
N CYS A 181 -4.03 1.63 13.02
CA CYS A 181 -5.28 1.42 13.73
C CYS A 181 -5.40 -0.04 14.21
N GLY A 182 -6.04 -0.22 15.35
CA GLY A 182 -6.26 -1.54 15.95
C GLY A 182 -7.05 -1.44 17.27
N SER A 183 -6.94 -2.48 18.12
CA SER A 183 -7.52 -2.43 19.46
C SER A 183 -6.79 -1.40 20.34
N LYS A 184 -7.44 -0.92 21.40
CA LYS A 184 -6.82 0.01 22.38
C LYS A 184 -5.52 -0.53 22.96
N ASN A 185 -5.52 -1.81 23.36
CA ASN A 185 -4.33 -2.48 23.90
C ASN A 185 -3.19 -2.55 22.88
N PHE A 186 -3.51 -2.87 21.62
CA PHE A 186 -2.53 -2.89 20.53
C PHE A 186 -1.91 -1.49 20.33
N VAL A 187 -2.73 -0.46 20.22
CA VAL A 187 -2.28 0.92 19.98
C VAL A 187 -1.43 1.45 21.15
N GLU A 188 -1.78 1.12 22.40
CA GLU A 188 -0.97 1.51 23.56
C GLU A 188 0.44 0.91 23.50
N ARG A 189 0.58 -0.36 23.14
CA ARG A 189 1.88 -1.02 22.93
C ARG A 189 2.62 -0.43 21.73
N ALA A 190 1.92 -0.22 20.62
CA ALA A 190 2.45 0.38 19.39
C ALA A 190 3.03 1.78 19.63
N ARG A 191 2.42 2.57 20.53
CA ARG A 191 2.89 3.91 20.90
C ARG A 191 4.31 3.90 21.47
N LYS A 192 4.69 2.84 22.21
CA LYS A 192 6.05 2.66 22.74
C LYS A 192 7.06 2.39 21.61
N TYR A 193 6.71 1.50 20.67
CA TYR A 193 7.55 1.22 19.50
C TYR A 193 7.70 2.45 18.59
N ARG A 194 6.61 3.17 18.30
CA ARG A 194 6.70 4.46 17.58
C ARG A 194 7.68 5.42 18.25
N LYS A 195 7.63 5.54 19.59
CA LYS A 195 8.55 6.41 20.33
C LYS A 195 10.01 5.93 20.19
N MET A 196 10.24 4.63 20.31
CA MET A 196 11.57 4.00 20.14
C MET A 196 12.15 4.26 18.75
N LEU A 197 11.30 4.22 17.71
CA LEU A 197 11.65 4.49 16.31
C LEU A 197 11.78 6.00 15.99
N GLY A 198 11.75 6.88 16.97
CA GLY A 198 11.90 8.33 16.77
C GLY A 198 10.64 9.05 16.28
N GLY A 199 9.51 8.38 16.09
CA GLY A 199 8.26 8.96 15.55
C GLY A 199 7.38 9.66 16.58
N GLY A 200 7.85 9.85 17.82
CA GLY A 200 7.12 10.56 18.87
C GLY A 200 7.28 12.08 18.75
N MET A 201 6.77 12.65 17.66
CA MET A 201 6.84 14.10 17.40
C MET A 201 6.16 14.92 18.49
N ARG A 202 6.69 16.12 18.71
CA ARG A 202 6.12 17.16 19.58
C ARG A 202 5.38 18.17 18.71
N GLN A 203 4.30 18.78 19.25
CA GLN A 203 3.52 19.84 18.59
C GLN A 203 3.14 19.49 17.14
N ALA A 204 2.73 18.24 16.88
CA ALA A 204 2.42 17.72 15.53
C ALA A 204 1.00 18.10 15.05
N GLY A 205 0.27 18.93 15.78
CA GLY A 205 -1.09 19.35 15.44
C GLY A 205 -1.22 20.00 14.06
N VAL A 206 -0.20 20.75 13.62
CA VAL A 206 -0.17 21.34 12.27
C VAL A 206 -0.21 20.27 11.18
N LEU A 207 0.45 19.14 11.38
CA LEU A 207 0.45 18.00 10.45
C LEU A 207 -0.86 17.21 10.54
N ALA A 208 -1.37 17.05 11.77
CA ALA A 208 -2.63 16.37 12.02
C ALA A 208 -3.83 17.14 11.44
N ALA A 209 -3.84 18.47 11.50
CA ALA A 209 -4.87 19.29 10.86
C ALA A 209 -4.97 19.03 9.35
N ALA A 210 -3.82 18.97 8.65
CA ALA A 210 -3.81 18.60 7.24
C ALA A 210 -4.33 17.16 7.00
N GLY A 211 -4.04 16.23 7.93
CA GLY A 211 -4.56 14.87 7.89
C GLY A 211 -6.08 14.80 8.06
N ILE A 212 -6.66 15.61 8.94
CA ILE A 212 -8.12 15.73 9.14
C ILE A 212 -8.78 16.24 7.85
N VAL A 213 -8.29 17.34 7.28
CA VAL A 213 -8.79 17.88 6.01
C VAL A 213 -8.71 16.82 4.91
N ALA A 214 -7.61 16.06 4.84
CA ALA A 214 -7.46 14.99 3.86
C ALA A 214 -8.52 13.89 4.01
N LEU A 215 -8.82 13.45 5.23
CA LEU A 215 -9.86 12.45 5.50
C LEU A 215 -11.28 12.95 5.23
N GLU A 216 -11.54 14.23 5.44
CA GLU A 216 -12.86 14.83 5.23
C GLU A 216 -13.14 15.14 3.75
N THR A 217 -12.13 15.58 2.99
CA THR A 217 -12.35 16.16 1.66
C THR A 217 -11.80 15.33 0.50
N MET A 218 -10.78 14.48 0.72
CA MET A 218 -10.06 13.86 -0.37
C MET A 218 -10.49 12.43 -0.70
N VAL A 219 -11.22 11.75 0.19
CA VAL A 219 -11.58 10.34 -0.01
C VAL A 219 -12.43 10.15 -1.26
N ASN A 220 -13.55 10.85 -1.38
CA ASN A 220 -14.46 10.70 -2.53
C ASN A 220 -13.82 11.12 -3.86
N ARG A 221 -12.88 12.07 -3.81
CA ARG A 221 -12.15 12.56 -4.96
C ARG A 221 -11.24 11.49 -5.60
N LEU A 222 -10.87 10.43 -4.87
CA LEU A 222 -10.05 9.33 -5.41
C LEU A 222 -10.68 8.67 -6.65
N ALA A 223 -12.00 8.76 -6.83
CA ALA A 223 -12.69 8.31 -8.03
C ALA A 223 -12.21 9.00 -9.32
N GLU A 224 -11.80 10.28 -9.22
CA GLU A 224 -11.23 11.02 -10.35
C GLU A 224 -9.85 10.46 -10.74
N ASP A 225 -9.02 10.10 -9.72
CA ASP A 225 -7.73 9.49 -9.96
C ASP A 225 -7.88 8.14 -10.67
N HIS A 226 -8.89 7.33 -10.29
CA HIS A 226 -9.20 6.07 -10.95
C HIS A 226 -9.67 6.27 -12.40
N THR A 227 -10.51 7.28 -12.64
CA THR A 227 -10.98 7.62 -13.99
C THR A 227 -9.82 8.03 -14.88
N ASN A 228 -8.91 8.87 -14.38
CA ASN A 228 -7.71 9.29 -15.08
C ASN A 228 -6.75 8.12 -15.35
N ALA A 229 -6.60 7.17 -14.41
CA ALA A 229 -5.80 5.97 -14.60
C ALA A 229 -6.37 5.08 -15.72
N LYS A 230 -7.68 4.86 -15.73
CA LYS A 230 -8.36 4.11 -16.81
C LYS A 230 -8.18 4.80 -18.17
N ARG A 231 -8.34 6.13 -18.22
CA ARG A 231 -8.11 6.92 -19.44
C ARG A 231 -6.67 6.78 -19.95
N LEU A 232 -5.69 6.85 -19.05
CA LEU A 232 -4.27 6.64 -19.39
C LEU A 232 -4.05 5.24 -19.96
N ALA A 233 -4.55 4.20 -19.28
CA ALA A 233 -4.42 2.81 -19.75
C ALA A 233 -5.03 2.60 -21.13
N GLN A 234 -6.23 3.13 -21.36
CA GLN A 234 -6.88 3.09 -22.69
C GLN A 234 -6.03 3.73 -23.77
N GLY A 235 -5.45 4.90 -23.48
CA GLY A 235 -4.53 5.57 -24.42
C GLY A 235 -3.28 4.76 -24.69
N LEU A 236 -2.65 4.21 -23.65
CA LEU A 236 -1.43 3.41 -23.75
C LEU A 236 -1.65 2.09 -24.53
N ALA A 237 -2.81 1.44 -24.39
CA ALA A 237 -3.12 0.19 -25.09
C ALA A 237 -3.06 0.29 -26.63
N HIS A 238 -3.17 1.50 -27.18
CA HIS A 238 -3.12 1.77 -28.62
C HIS A 238 -1.74 2.23 -29.13
N ILE A 239 -0.73 2.24 -28.26
CA ILE A 239 0.62 2.68 -28.63
C ILE A 239 1.46 1.44 -29.00
N LYS A 240 1.98 1.42 -30.25
CA LYS A 240 2.91 0.37 -30.66
C LYS A 240 4.12 0.34 -29.72
N GLY A 241 4.45 -0.85 -29.22
CA GLY A 241 5.59 -1.06 -28.31
C GLY A 241 5.23 -0.91 -26.83
N ILE A 242 3.96 -0.71 -26.49
CA ILE A 242 3.47 -0.74 -25.12
C ILE A 242 2.50 -1.91 -24.94
N THR A 243 2.68 -2.65 -23.83
CA THR A 243 1.76 -3.69 -23.39
C THR A 243 1.33 -3.39 -21.95
N LEU A 244 0.04 -3.33 -21.67
CA LEU A 244 -0.47 -3.17 -20.32
C LEU A 244 -0.16 -4.43 -19.48
N TYR A 245 0.17 -4.24 -18.22
CA TYR A 245 0.42 -5.34 -17.29
C TYR A 245 -0.88 -6.06 -16.89
N GLN A 246 -1.98 -5.31 -16.84
CA GLN A 246 -3.33 -5.78 -16.51
C GLN A 246 -4.32 -5.25 -17.53
N ASP A 247 -5.33 -6.06 -17.88
CA ASP A 247 -6.41 -5.66 -18.81
C ASP A 247 -7.33 -4.61 -18.18
N ASP A 248 -7.54 -4.68 -16.86
CA ASP A 248 -8.29 -3.68 -16.09
C ASP A 248 -7.37 -2.97 -15.09
N VAL A 249 -7.54 -1.66 -14.98
CA VAL A 249 -6.85 -0.81 -14.01
C VAL A 249 -7.82 -0.48 -12.88
N PRO A 250 -7.73 -1.21 -11.76
CA PRO A 250 -8.75 -1.13 -10.72
C PRO A 250 -8.72 0.18 -9.93
N THR A 251 -7.55 0.82 -9.85
CA THR A 251 -7.36 2.03 -9.02
C THR A 251 -6.52 3.09 -9.77
N ASN A 252 -5.64 3.78 -9.07
CA ASN A 252 -4.86 4.89 -9.59
C ASN A 252 -3.44 4.51 -10.05
N ILE A 253 -3.14 3.23 -10.23
CA ILE A 253 -1.82 2.75 -10.67
C ILE A 253 -1.96 2.05 -12.02
N VAL A 254 -1.23 2.56 -13.02
CA VAL A 254 -1.14 1.95 -14.35
C VAL A 254 0.24 1.34 -14.51
N MET A 255 0.29 0.05 -14.77
CA MET A 255 1.54 -0.64 -15.06
C MET A 255 1.55 -1.08 -16.53
N PHE A 256 2.68 -0.86 -17.18
CA PHE A 256 2.88 -1.21 -18.58
C PHE A 256 4.33 -1.61 -18.85
N ALA A 257 4.52 -2.44 -19.86
CA ALA A 257 5.83 -2.88 -20.33
C ALA A 257 6.14 -2.28 -21.71
N LEU A 258 7.41 -1.96 -21.93
CA LEU A 258 7.91 -1.66 -23.25
C LEU A 258 8.26 -2.94 -24.04
N SER A 259 8.09 -2.88 -25.35
CA SER A 259 8.66 -3.89 -26.25
C SER A 259 10.17 -4.02 -26.00
N PRO A 260 10.72 -5.27 -26.03
CA PRO A 260 12.16 -5.47 -25.91
C PRO A 260 13.00 -4.77 -26.98
N GLU A 261 12.39 -4.34 -28.09
CA GLU A 261 13.03 -3.58 -29.17
C GLU A 261 13.33 -2.12 -28.77
N LEU A 262 12.69 -1.59 -27.72
CA LEU A 262 12.86 -0.23 -27.26
C LEU A 262 13.80 -0.16 -26.05
N SER A 263 14.73 0.82 -26.10
CA SER A 263 15.64 1.09 -25.00
C SER A 263 14.90 1.73 -23.81
N THR A 264 14.89 1.04 -22.65
CA THR A 264 14.22 1.55 -21.43
C THR A 264 14.88 2.82 -20.89
N SER A 265 16.19 2.96 -21.02
CA SER A 265 16.93 4.16 -20.58
C SER A 265 16.59 5.37 -21.45
N GLU A 266 16.61 5.21 -22.77
CA GLU A 266 16.26 6.28 -23.70
C GLU A 266 14.80 6.70 -23.58
N PHE A 267 13.89 5.73 -23.37
CA PHE A 267 12.48 6.01 -23.12
C PHE A 267 12.27 6.88 -21.88
N ILE A 268 12.88 6.53 -20.74
CA ILE A 268 12.78 7.32 -19.50
C ILE A 268 13.31 8.74 -19.72
N GLU A 269 14.49 8.85 -20.34
CA GLU A 269 15.14 10.14 -20.58
C GLU A 269 14.30 11.05 -21.52
N ALA A 270 13.78 10.48 -22.62
CA ALA A 270 12.94 11.20 -23.56
C ALA A 270 11.61 11.65 -22.92
N LEU A 271 10.96 10.78 -22.13
CA LEU A 271 9.75 11.14 -21.39
C LEU A 271 10.01 12.26 -20.39
N LEU A 272 11.10 12.17 -19.62
CA LEU A 272 11.44 13.20 -18.64
C LEU A 272 11.70 14.56 -19.32
N LYS A 273 12.39 14.58 -20.47
CA LYS A 273 12.59 15.78 -21.30
C LYS A 273 11.27 16.36 -21.81
N SER A 274 10.28 15.50 -22.06
CA SER A 274 8.94 15.91 -22.51
C SER A 274 8.01 16.31 -21.35
N GLY A 275 8.48 16.27 -20.10
CA GLY A 275 7.68 16.63 -18.92
C GLY A 275 6.84 15.48 -18.35
N VAL A 276 6.93 14.27 -18.89
CA VAL A 276 6.21 13.09 -18.38
C VAL A 276 7.13 12.26 -17.48
N LYS A 277 6.69 12.01 -16.26
CA LYS A 277 7.45 11.24 -15.27
C LYS A 277 6.76 9.92 -14.94
N VAL A 278 7.44 8.81 -15.21
CA VAL A 278 7.04 7.45 -14.83
C VAL A 278 8.14 6.79 -14.01
N SER A 279 7.79 5.73 -13.28
CA SER A 279 8.75 4.98 -12.45
C SER A 279 9.09 3.65 -13.10
N SER A 280 10.37 3.33 -13.27
CA SER A 280 10.81 1.97 -13.61
C SER A 280 10.54 1.00 -12.45
N ARG A 281 10.20 -0.25 -12.80
CA ARG A 281 9.98 -1.36 -11.86
C ARG A 281 10.95 -2.51 -12.05
N GLY A 282 11.97 -2.29 -12.87
CA GLY A 282 12.95 -3.28 -13.29
C GLY A 282 12.64 -3.84 -14.68
N GLY A 283 13.67 -4.23 -15.41
CA GLY A 283 13.54 -4.66 -16.80
C GLY A 283 12.85 -3.60 -17.65
N ASN A 284 11.87 -4.04 -18.41
CA ASN A 284 11.05 -3.18 -19.29
C ASN A 284 9.71 -2.73 -18.65
N LEU A 285 9.50 -2.97 -17.35
CA LEU A 285 8.25 -2.66 -16.65
C LEU A 285 8.25 -1.25 -16.06
N PHE A 286 7.17 -0.52 -16.27
CA PHE A 286 6.96 0.85 -15.79
C PHE A 286 5.68 0.97 -15.01
N ARG A 287 5.64 2.00 -14.14
CA ARG A 287 4.47 2.39 -13.36
C ARG A 287 4.22 3.88 -13.50
N ALA A 288 3.00 4.25 -13.89
CA ALA A 288 2.43 5.57 -13.76
C ALA A 288 1.40 5.60 -12.63
N VAL A 289 1.29 6.74 -11.94
CA VAL A 289 0.35 6.92 -10.82
C VAL A 289 -0.39 8.24 -11.03
N THR A 290 -1.72 8.17 -11.08
CA THR A 290 -2.57 9.35 -11.13
C THR A 290 -2.87 9.86 -9.71
N HIS A 291 -3.00 11.17 -9.58
CA HIS A 291 -3.27 11.86 -8.33
C HIS A 291 -3.90 13.23 -8.59
N ARG A 292 -4.35 13.92 -7.55
CA ARG A 292 -5.13 15.17 -7.63
C ARG A 292 -4.53 16.28 -8.49
N MET A 293 -3.21 16.26 -8.71
CA MET A 293 -2.51 17.29 -9.54
C MET A 293 -2.47 16.92 -11.02
N ILE A 294 -3.13 15.84 -11.42
CA ILE A 294 -3.17 15.36 -12.80
C ILE A 294 -4.63 15.43 -13.27
N SER A 295 -4.90 16.33 -14.21
CA SER A 295 -6.21 16.47 -14.86
C SER A 295 -6.38 15.48 -16.01
N SER A 296 -7.59 15.38 -16.53
CA SER A 296 -7.88 14.57 -17.73
C SER A 296 -7.14 15.09 -18.99
N SER A 297 -6.94 16.42 -19.09
CA SER A 297 -6.16 17.02 -20.18
C SER A 297 -4.68 16.67 -20.09
N ASP A 298 -4.12 16.62 -18.87
CA ASP A 298 -2.72 16.19 -18.67
C ASP A 298 -2.53 14.71 -19.08
N ILE A 299 -3.55 13.88 -18.87
CA ILE A 299 -3.54 12.47 -19.32
C ILE A 299 -3.53 12.39 -20.85
N ASP A 300 -4.34 13.16 -21.55
CA ASP A 300 -4.38 13.16 -23.03
C ASP A 300 -3.04 13.65 -23.62
N GLU A 301 -2.46 14.69 -23.02
CA GLU A 301 -1.14 15.18 -23.38
C GLU A 301 -0.06 14.11 -23.11
N ALA A 302 -0.07 13.48 -21.95
CA ALA A 302 0.88 12.40 -21.61
C ALA A 302 0.79 11.23 -22.60
N VAL A 303 -0.40 10.80 -22.98
CA VAL A 303 -0.60 9.74 -23.99
C VAL A 303 0.01 10.15 -25.34
N THR A 304 -0.21 11.40 -25.76
CA THR A 304 0.34 11.94 -27.03
C THR A 304 1.88 11.98 -27.00
N LEU A 305 2.46 12.45 -25.89
CA LEU A 305 3.90 12.50 -25.70
C LEU A 305 4.54 11.10 -25.67
N ILE A 306 3.93 10.17 -24.94
CA ILE A 306 4.39 8.76 -24.87
C ILE A 306 4.36 8.14 -26.27
N LYS A 307 3.28 8.35 -27.03
CA LYS A 307 3.18 7.87 -28.42
C LYS A 307 4.28 8.43 -29.31
N THR A 308 4.56 9.72 -29.19
CA THR A 308 5.63 10.40 -29.96
C THR A 308 7.00 9.82 -29.61
N VAL A 309 7.30 9.66 -28.32
CA VAL A 309 8.57 9.07 -27.86
C VAL A 309 8.74 7.65 -28.38
N CYS A 310 7.72 6.80 -28.25
CA CYS A 310 7.78 5.44 -28.80
C CYS A 310 8.01 5.45 -30.32
N GLY A 311 7.35 6.34 -31.05
CA GLY A 311 7.52 6.48 -32.50
C GLY A 311 8.95 6.85 -32.91
N VAL A 312 9.58 7.76 -32.17
CA VAL A 312 10.98 8.17 -32.41
C VAL A 312 11.97 7.04 -32.10
N LEU A 313 11.73 6.29 -31.05
CA LEU A 313 12.63 5.19 -30.64
C LEU A 313 12.52 3.91 -31.52
N TYR A 314 11.49 3.83 -32.37
CA TYR A 314 11.36 2.74 -33.37
C TYR A 314 12.13 3.01 -34.67
N HIS A 315 12.67 4.22 -34.84
CA HIS A 315 13.43 4.66 -36.02
C HIS A 315 14.89 4.87 -35.68
#